data_c124ecda2b557239206a5a22b8d50907
#
_entry.id   c124ecda2b557239206a5a22b8d50907
#
_cell.length_a   1.000
_cell.length_b   1.000
_cell.length_c   1.000
_cell.angle_alpha   90.00
_cell.angle_beta   90.00
_cell.angle_gamma   90.00
#
_symmetry.space_group_name_H-M   'P 1'
#
loop_
_entity.id
_entity.type
_entity.pdbx_description
1 polymer ?
#
loop_
_entity_poly.entity_id
_entity_poly.type
_entity_poly.pdbx_seq_one_letter_code
_entity_poly.pdbx_strand_id
1 'polypeptide(L)'
;MAYTPHVVVKPEHIAQTAAVLLEESLVVPATFRREGIDQYKGQADDTINVKVEGVLPWREYGFRNDRSTPIEFDQYKERTIKVDFGGDIYDAVELTDEQADFDNLGDWTKLAAKQVEGIGRGLEYLATKHATEAPFAYTVGVHEARLRAGLIEARRVMNALRLPTQGRTILLGTNWEAAALNDPKLTLAHNVGDNQAETALRTASLGTLFGFNLVVAQELDPDDAIAMIDSAFIFATGAPRVPRSVAFGATAAHNGVALRWLRDYDLRYTTERSLFNTYKGFRTVTDIMLGQNAEGQAFVGEYEHFVRAIKLRLNGTSVFPAKNSGTSEDKKKENEIATITKLLPRDVSTAPSTNAPETPEA
;
A
#
# COMPACT_ATOMS: atom_id res chain seq x y z
N MET A 1 -31.05 -48.45 11.06
CA MET A 1 -30.21 -47.30 11.55
C MET A 1 -29.73 -46.54 10.33
N ALA A 2 -30.03 -45.26 10.24
CA ALA A 2 -29.51 -44.43 9.17
C ALA A 2 -28.01 -44.20 9.43
N TYR A 3 -27.18 -44.54 8.42
CA TYR A 3 -25.76 -44.30 8.46
C TYR A 3 -25.52 -42.79 8.37
N THR A 4 -24.98 -42.20 9.45
CA THR A 4 -24.53 -40.81 9.46
C THR A 4 -23.10 -40.81 8.95
N PRO A 5 -22.81 -40.20 7.78
CA PRO A 5 -21.45 -40.17 7.26
C PRO A 5 -20.57 -39.35 8.21
N HIS A 6 -19.35 -39.83 8.47
CA HIS A 6 -18.37 -39.09 9.25
C HIS A 6 -18.00 -37.81 8.50
N VAL A 7 -18.06 -36.67 9.19
CA VAL A 7 -17.58 -35.40 8.65
C VAL A 7 -16.06 -35.38 8.84
N VAL A 8 -15.33 -35.67 7.79
CA VAL A 8 -13.85 -35.57 7.77
C VAL A 8 -13.48 -34.17 7.32
N VAL A 9 -12.68 -33.47 8.12
CA VAL A 9 -12.15 -32.16 7.75
C VAL A 9 -11.17 -32.33 6.59
N LYS A 10 -11.52 -31.82 5.42
CA LYS A 10 -10.67 -31.90 4.23
C LYS A 10 -9.57 -30.83 4.27
N PRO A 11 -8.37 -31.11 3.70
CA PRO A 11 -7.26 -30.14 3.62
C PRO A 11 -7.67 -28.82 2.97
N GLU A 12 -8.60 -28.88 2.01
CA GLU A 12 -9.12 -27.73 1.28
C GLU A 12 -9.84 -26.74 2.21
N HIS A 13 -10.62 -27.25 3.19
CA HIS A 13 -11.32 -26.41 4.15
C HIS A 13 -10.34 -25.70 5.09
N ILE A 14 -9.28 -26.38 5.52
CA ILE A 14 -8.25 -25.79 6.39
C ILE A 14 -7.49 -24.70 5.60
N ALA A 15 -7.08 -24.98 4.36
CA ALA A 15 -6.41 -24.01 3.52
C ALA A 15 -7.31 -22.79 3.22
N GLN A 16 -8.60 -23.00 2.98
CA GLN A 16 -9.55 -21.93 2.72
C GLN A 16 -9.75 -21.04 3.95
N THR A 17 -9.96 -21.64 5.13
CA THR A 17 -10.06 -20.90 6.40
C THR A 17 -8.76 -20.14 6.70
N ALA A 18 -7.61 -20.76 6.44
CA ALA A 18 -6.30 -20.12 6.59
C ALA A 18 -6.13 -18.91 5.67
N ALA A 19 -6.60 -18.99 4.41
CA ALA A 19 -6.54 -17.87 3.47
C ALA A 19 -7.43 -16.69 3.91
N VAL A 20 -8.60 -16.97 4.48
CA VAL A 20 -9.49 -15.93 5.06
C VAL A 20 -8.81 -15.27 6.26
N LEU A 21 -8.30 -16.06 7.21
CA LEU A 21 -7.61 -15.54 8.40
C LEU A 21 -6.37 -14.72 8.03
N LEU A 22 -5.62 -15.15 7.01
CA LEU A 22 -4.49 -14.40 6.52
C LEU A 22 -4.93 -13.05 5.95
N GLU A 23 -5.97 -13.02 5.12
CA GLU A 23 -6.49 -11.78 4.53
C GLU A 23 -6.98 -10.81 5.59
N GLU A 24 -7.70 -11.29 6.61
CA GLU A 24 -8.19 -10.47 7.72
C GLU A 24 -7.06 -9.89 8.58
N SER A 25 -5.89 -10.53 8.63
CA SER A 25 -4.73 -10.07 9.39
C SER A 25 -3.93 -8.97 8.70
N LEU A 26 -4.13 -8.75 7.38
CA LEU A 26 -3.38 -7.78 6.60
C LEU A 26 -3.99 -6.38 6.69
N VAL A 27 -3.21 -5.41 7.15
CA VAL A 27 -3.61 -3.99 7.27
C VAL A 27 -3.01 -3.16 6.14
N VAL A 28 -1.68 -3.09 6.03
CA VAL A 28 -0.99 -2.32 4.99
C VAL A 28 -1.16 -2.94 3.60
N PRO A 29 -0.96 -4.25 3.38
CA PRO A 29 -1.22 -4.87 2.08
C PRO A 29 -2.69 -4.77 1.65
N ALA A 30 -3.63 -4.62 2.58
CA ALA A 30 -5.04 -4.41 2.28
C ALA A 30 -5.31 -3.09 1.55
N THR A 31 -4.45 -2.08 1.76
CA THR A 31 -4.54 -0.76 1.11
C THR A 31 -3.88 -0.70 -0.26
N PHE A 32 -3.15 -1.75 -0.66
CA PHE A 32 -2.49 -1.84 -1.96
C PHE A 32 -3.43 -2.46 -3.00
N ARG A 33 -3.17 -2.17 -4.27
CA ARG A 33 -3.82 -2.88 -5.36
C ARG A 33 -3.38 -4.34 -5.35
N ARG A 34 -4.34 -5.25 -5.19
CA ARG A 34 -4.08 -6.68 -5.13
C ARG A 34 -4.16 -7.31 -6.52
N GLU A 35 -3.16 -8.13 -6.83
CA GLU A 35 -3.12 -8.93 -8.07
C GLU A 35 -2.80 -10.39 -7.71
N GLY A 36 -3.55 -11.34 -8.27
CA GLY A 36 -3.36 -12.77 -8.01
C GLY A 36 -2.69 -13.49 -9.18
N ILE A 37 -1.96 -14.55 -8.89
CA ILE A 37 -1.28 -15.38 -9.91
C ILE A 37 -2.26 -16.07 -10.87
N ASP A 38 -3.51 -16.29 -10.45
CA ASP A 38 -4.49 -17.04 -11.27
C ASP A 38 -4.85 -16.34 -12.59
N GLN A 39 -4.69 -15.03 -12.64
CA GLN A 39 -4.89 -14.23 -13.86
C GLN A 39 -3.75 -14.39 -14.87
N TYR A 40 -2.61 -14.92 -14.44
CA TYR A 40 -1.34 -14.93 -15.20
C TYR A 40 -0.75 -16.34 -15.38
N LYS A 41 -1.52 -17.39 -15.11
CA LYS A 41 -1.09 -18.79 -15.33
C LYS A 41 -0.68 -19.02 -16.77
N GLY A 42 0.58 -19.37 -16.98
CA GLY A 42 1.12 -19.72 -18.29
C GLY A 42 2.05 -18.67 -18.91
N GLN A 43 2.37 -17.58 -18.23
CA GLN A 43 3.45 -16.70 -18.65
C GLN A 43 4.82 -17.35 -18.35
N ALA A 44 5.77 -17.15 -19.26
CA ALA A 44 7.06 -17.85 -19.24
C ALA A 44 8.02 -17.34 -18.17
N ASP A 45 7.76 -16.15 -17.59
CA ASP A 45 8.62 -15.48 -16.62
C ASP A 45 7.95 -15.44 -15.24
N ASP A 46 8.75 -15.35 -14.17
CA ASP A 46 8.29 -15.20 -12.78
C ASP A 46 7.72 -13.79 -12.49
N THR A 47 7.12 -13.16 -13.50
CA THR A 47 6.66 -11.78 -13.47
C THR A 47 5.20 -11.65 -13.85
N ILE A 48 4.48 -10.79 -13.14
CA ILE A 48 3.15 -10.33 -13.51
C ILE A 48 3.28 -9.01 -14.28
N ASN A 49 2.69 -8.97 -15.47
CA ASN A 49 2.69 -7.75 -16.28
C ASN A 49 1.40 -6.96 -16.05
N VAL A 50 1.50 -5.86 -15.30
CA VAL A 50 0.37 -4.96 -15.05
C VAL A 50 0.40 -3.83 -16.07
N LYS A 51 -0.68 -3.69 -16.86
CA LYS A 51 -0.81 -2.60 -17.83
C LYS A 51 -1.13 -1.29 -17.13
N VAL A 52 -0.40 -0.24 -17.50
CA VAL A 52 -0.67 1.14 -17.11
C VAL A 52 -1.01 1.94 -18.36
N GLU A 53 -2.14 2.62 -18.31
CA GLU A 53 -2.63 3.43 -19.42
C GLU A 53 -1.66 4.55 -19.76
N GLY A 54 -1.50 4.82 -21.04
CA GLY A 54 -0.72 5.93 -21.54
C GLY A 54 -1.47 7.25 -21.39
N VAL A 55 -0.74 8.35 -21.48
CA VAL A 55 -1.28 9.70 -21.38
C VAL A 55 -1.12 10.41 -22.72
N LEU A 56 -2.17 11.07 -23.20
CA LEU A 56 -2.16 11.83 -24.42
C LEU A 56 -2.25 13.34 -24.10
N PRO A 57 -1.46 14.20 -24.79
CA PRO A 57 -1.59 15.63 -24.68
C PRO A 57 -2.83 16.11 -25.44
N TRP A 58 -3.42 17.21 -25.00
CA TRP A 58 -4.46 17.91 -25.73
C TRP A 58 -3.86 19.10 -26.49
N ARG A 59 -4.46 19.42 -27.64
CA ARG A 59 -4.07 20.57 -28.47
C ARG A 59 -5.30 21.37 -28.86
N GLU A 60 -5.11 22.66 -29.05
CA GLU A 60 -6.17 23.55 -29.51
C GLU A 60 -5.90 23.91 -30.97
N TYR A 61 -6.96 23.82 -31.79
CA TYR A 61 -6.94 24.23 -33.16
C TYR A 61 -7.77 25.49 -33.31
N GLY A 62 -7.17 26.58 -33.82
CA GLY A 62 -7.84 27.89 -33.92
C GLY A 62 -9.14 27.84 -34.73
N PHE A 63 -10.18 28.51 -34.23
CA PHE A 63 -11.44 28.64 -34.94
C PHE A 63 -11.24 29.49 -36.19
N ARG A 64 -11.70 29.02 -37.36
CA ARG A 64 -11.54 29.68 -38.67
C ARG A 64 -10.08 29.97 -39.06
N ASN A 65 -9.13 29.14 -38.66
CA ASN A 65 -7.77 29.28 -39.14
C ASN A 65 -7.71 29.02 -40.65
N ASP A 66 -6.64 29.48 -41.28
CA ASP A 66 -6.38 29.33 -42.72
C ASP A 66 -6.04 27.88 -43.13
N ARG A 67 -6.00 26.94 -42.14
CA ARG A 67 -5.61 25.55 -42.33
C ARG A 67 -4.24 25.32 -42.92
N SER A 68 -3.35 26.32 -42.82
CA SER A 68 -1.96 26.24 -43.22
C SER A 68 -1.16 25.29 -42.32
N THR A 69 -1.60 25.12 -41.06
CA THR A 69 -0.93 24.24 -40.09
C THR A 69 -1.65 22.89 -40.04
N PRO A 70 -0.99 21.76 -40.29
CA PRO A 70 -1.60 20.44 -40.22
C PRO A 70 -1.92 20.06 -38.77
N ILE A 71 -2.93 19.22 -38.58
CA ILE A 71 -3.20 18.56 -37.28
C ILE A 71 -2.10 17.54 -37.02
N GLU A 72 -1.45 17.64 -35.87
CA GLU A 72 -0.45 16.68 -35.42
C GLU A 72 -1.14 15.50 -34.74
N PHE A 73 -0.70 14.30 -35.08
CA PHE A 73 -1.17 13.05 -34.48
C PHE A 73 -0.18 12.54 -33.46
N ASP A 74 -0.68 12.30 -32.24
CA ASP A 74 0.12 11.74 -31.17
C ASP A 74 0.08 10.21 -31.19
N GLN A 75 1.15 9.58 -30.75
CA GLN A 75 1.21 8.13 -30.60
C GLN A 75 0.82 7.74 -29.17
N TYR A 76 -0.23 6.95 -29.04
CA TYR A 76 -0.59 6.33 -27.76
C TYR A 76 0.37 5.18 -27.46
N LYS A 77 1.00 5.22 -26.28
CA LYS A 77 1.89 4.15 -25.80
C LYS A 77 1.37 3.62 -24.48
N GLU A 78 0.89 2.38 -24.49
CA GLU A 78 0.66 1.63 -23.26
C GLU A 78 1.99 1.22 -22.64
N ARG A 79 2.05 1.21 -21.33
CA ARG A 79 3.19 0.70 -20.57
C ARG A 79 2.80 -0.52 -19.79
N THR A 80 3.78 -1.38 -19.59
CA THR A 80 3.64 -2.58 -18.78
C THR A 80 4.61 -2.49 -17.62
N ILE A 81 4.09 -2.52 -16.41
CA ILE A 81 4.90 -2.61 -15.19
C ILE A 81 5.03 -4.09 -14.84
N LYS A 82 6.27 -4.56 -14.73
CA LYS A 82 6.58 -5.92 -14.29
C LYS A 82 6.61 -5.97 -12.78
N VAL A 83 5.81 -6.87 -12.21
CA VAL A 83 5.84 -7.20 -10.78
C VAL A 83 6.53 -8.55 -10.65
N ASP A 84 7.74 -8.55 -10.14
CA ASP A 84 8.52 -9.76 -9.95
C ASP A 84 8.13 -10.43 -8.63
N PHE A 85 7.96 -11.76 -8.65
CA PHE A 85 7.83 -12.53 -7.43
C PHE A 85 9.19 -12.66 -6.76
N GLY A 86 9.36 -11.92 -5.67
CA GLY A 86 10.65 -11.78 -4.97
C GLY A 86 10.92 -12.84 -3.90
N GLY A 87 10.27 -13.99 -3.97
CA GLY A 87 10.54 -15.12 -3.07
C GLY A 87 9.31 -15.72 -2.42
N ASP A 88 9.53 -16.78 -1.67
CA ASP A 88 8.54 -17.54 -0.92
C ASP A 88 8.61 -17.13 0.56
N ILE A 89 7.47 -16.78 1.15
CA ILE A 89 7.37 -16.62 2.58
C ILE A 89 6.71 -17.86 3.15
N TYR A 90 7.30 -18.44 4.17
CA TYR A 90 6.80 -19.67 4.74
C TYR A 90 6.89 -19.67 6.27
N ASP A 91 6.04 -20.49 6.87
CA ASP A 91 6.10 -20.90 8.26
C ASP A 91 5.99 -22.42 8.31
N ALA A 92 6.91 -23.06 8.99
CA ALA A 92 7.00 -24.51 9.12
C ALA A 92 7.10 -24.92 10.58
N VAL A 93 6.28 -25.89 10.96
CA VAL A 93 6.27 -26.47 12.30
C VAL A 93 6.47 -27.98 12.19
N GLU A 94 7.30 -28.52 13.06
CA GLU A 94 7.61 -29.92 13.19
C GLU A 94 7.24 -30.40 14.59
N LEU A 95 6.53 -31.53 14.67
CA LEU A 95 6.12 -32.16 15.93
C LEU A 95 6.65 -33.57 15.96
N THR A 96 7.30 -33.95 17.07
CA THR A 96 7.67 -35.33 17.30
C THR A 96 6.46 -36.15 17.76
N ASP A 97 6.48 -37.46 17.54
CA ASP A 97 5.41 -38.37 17.97
C ASP A 97 5.15 -38.25 19.48
N GLU A 98 6.21 -38.07 20.28
CA GLU A 98 6.13 -37.92 21.74
C GLU A 98 5.39 -36.60 22.14
N GLN A 99 5.64 -35.50 21.42
CA GLN A 99 4.95 -34.22 21.66
C GLN A 99 3.49 -34.30 21.26
N ALA A 100 3.18 -35.02 20.19
CA ALA A 100 1.81 -35.21 19.77
C ALA A 100 0.99 -36.06 20.76
N ASP A 101 1.60 -37.10 21.32
CA ASP A 101 0.93 -38.07 22.20
C ASP A 101 0.90 -37.64 23.67
N PHE A 102 1.98 -37.03 24.18
CA PHE A 102 2.11 -36.74 25.61
C PHE A 102 1.88 -35.28 25.99
N ASP A 103 2.16 -34.34 25.10
CA ASP A 103 2.06 -32.89 25.38
C ASP A 103 0.72 -32.27 24.92
N ASN A 104 -0.20 -33.08 24.42
CA ASN A 104 -1.51 -32.65 23.88
C ASN A 104 -1.39 -31.54 22.80
N LEU A 105 -0.25 -31.48 22.11
CA LEU A 105 0.00 -30.55 20.99
C LEU A 105 -0.60 -31.01 19.65
N GLY A 106 -1.35 -32.13 19.64
CA GLY A 106 -1.98 -32.71 18.45
C GLY A 106 -3.11 -31.86 17.82
N ASP A 107 -3.41 -30.70 18.38
CA ASP A 107 -4.39 -29.77 17.79
C ASP A 107 -3.76 -28.93 16.66
N TRP A 108 -3.65 -29.54 15.48
CA TRP A 108 -3.16 -28.90 14.28
C TRP A 108 -3.91 -27.63 13.86
N THR A 109 -5.16 -27.48 14.31
CA THR A 109 -5.94 -26.28 13.99
C THR A 109 -5.38 -25.04 14.67
N LYS A 110 -4.97 -25.18 15.95
CA LYS A 110 -4.35 -24.07 16.68
C LYS A 110 -2.97 -23.73 16.14
N LEU A 111 -2.18 -24.76 15.80
CA LEU A 111 -0.85 -24.57 15.22
C LEU A 111 -0.96 -23.91 13.84
N ALA A 112 -1.89 -24.37 12.99
CA ALA A 112 -2.14 -23.78 11.69
C ALA A 112 -2.51 -22.29 11.79
N ALA A 113 -3.37 -21.92 12.75
CA ALA A 113 -3.73 -20.52 12.96
C ALA A 113 -2.51 -19.67 13.35
N LYS A 114 -1.59 -20.21 14.19
CA LYS A 114 -0.36 -19.51 14.57
C LYS A 114 0.64 -19.38 13.42
N GLN A 115 0.75 -20.39 12.57
CA GLN A 115 1.57 -20.33 11.35
C GLN A 115 1.05 -19.26 10.36
N VAL A 116 -0.26 -19.20 10.18
CA VAL A 116 -0.91 -18.18 9.33
C VAL A 116 -0.68 -16.77 9.89
N GLU A 117 -0.81 -16.59 11.21
CA GLU A 117 -0.49 -15.32 11.89
C GLU A 117 0.97 -14.91 11.67
N GLY A 118 1.91 -15.87 11.73
CA GLY A 118 3.33 -15.64 11.44
C GLY A 118 3.58 -15.13 10.02
N ILE A 119 2.94 -15.76 9.03
CA ILE A 119 3.02 -15.34 7.63
C ILE A 119 2.40 -13.94 7.44
N GLY A 120 1.25 -13.69 8.09
CA GLY A 120 0.59 -12.38 8.05
C GLY A 120 1.50 -11.25 8.54
N ARG A 121 2.14 -11.42 9.69
CA ARG A 121 3.12 -10.46 10.22
C ARG A 121 4.30 -10.26 9.27
N GLY A 122 4.80 -11.34 8.67
CA GLY A 122 5.89 -11.26 7.71
C GLY A 122 5.50 -10.48 6.44
N LEU A 123 4.30 -10.68 5.92
CA LEU A 123 3.78 -9.92 4.76
C LEU A 123 3.56 -8.45 5.12
N GLU A 124 3.04 -8.15 6.32
CA GLU A 124 2.83 -6.81 6.84
C GLU A 124 4.14 -6.04 6.91
N TYR A 125 5.16 -6.63 7.55
CA TYR A 125 6.50 -6.05 7.63
C TYR A 125 7.11 -5.75 6.25
N LEU A 126 7.02 -6.72 5.33
CA LEU A 126 7.60 -6.57 3.99
C LEU A 126 6.86 -5.53 3.13
N ALA A 127 5.54 -5.44 3.25
CA ALA A 127 4.73 -4.41 2.58
C ALA A 127 5.08 -3.01 3.11
N THR A 128 5.16 -2.86 4.43
CA THR A 128 5.52 -1.60 5.06
C THR A 128 6.95 -1.17 4.69
N LYS A 129 7.89 -2.11 4.70
CA LYS A 129 9.26 -1.85 4.25
C LYS A 129 9.29 -1.37 2.80
N HIS A 130 8.57 -2.07 1.89
CA HIS A 130 8.49 -1.66 0.49
C HIS A 130 7.89 -0.26 0.32
N ALA A 131 6.83 0.07 1.08
CA ALA A 131 6.22 1.39 1.07
C ALA A 131 7.18 2.47 1.59
N THR A 132 7.94 2.20 2.64
CA THR A 132 8.89 3.15 3.25
C THR A 132 10.08 3.45 2.33
N GLU A 133 10.58 2.43 1.63
CA GLU A 133 11.73 2.52 0.71
C GLU A 133 11.35 3.07 -0.68
N ALA A 134 10.08 3.38 -0.93
CA ALA A 134 9.64 3.90 -2.22
C ALA A 134 10.31 5.23 -2.57
N PRO A 135 10.60 5.51 -3.85
CA PRO A 135 11.28 6.72 -4.30
C PRO A 135 10.32 7.93 -4.33
N PHE A 136 9.92 8.44 -3.17
CA PHE A 136 9.00 9.56 -3.05
C PHE A 136 9.56 10.81 -3.70
N ALA A 137 8.81 11.40 -4.64
CA ALA A 137 9.14 12.69 -5.23
C ALA A 137 8.90 13.86 -4.25
N TYR A 138 7.96 13.69 -3.31
CA TYR A 138 7.57 14.72 -2.35
C TYR A 138 7.61 14.20 -0.92
N THR A 139 8.29 14.93 -0.06
CA THR A 139 8.25 14.73 1.38
C THR A 139 7.79 16.01 2.05
N VAL A 140 6.78 15.93 2.93
CA VAL A 140 6.23 17.06 3.68
C VAL A 140 6.65 16.93 5.14
N GLY A 141 7.47 17.84 5.63
CA GLY A 141 7.78 17.97 7.04
C GLY A 141 6.60 18.61 7.78
N VAL A 142 6.16 18.03 8.89
CA VAL A 142 5.01 18.49 9.66
C VAL A 142 5.40 18.63 11.12
N HIS A 143 5.11 19.78 11.72
CA HIS A 143 5.28 19.94 13.16
C HIS A 143 4.12 19.22 13.89
N GLU A 144 4.42 18.56 15.00
CA GLU A 144 3.44 17.79 15.79
C GLU A 144 2.19 18.61 16.15
N ALA A 145 2.34 19.88 16.55
CA ALA A 145 1.23 20.78 16.85
C ALA A 145 0.45 21.27 15.60
N ARG A 146 0.88 20.92 14.38
CA ARG A 146 0.25 21.33 13.10
C ARG A 146 -0.21 20.17 12.24
N LEU A 147 -0.56 19.06 12.83
CA LEU A 147 -0.96 17.82 12.16
C LEU A 147 -2.03 18.04 11.08
N ARG A 148 -3.07 18.78 11.40
CA ARG A 148 -4.14 19.14 10.46
C ARG A 148 -3.63 19.90 9.24
N ALA A 149 -2.73 20.86 9.46
CA ALA A 149 -2.12 21.61 8.36
C ALA A 149 -1.28 20.69 7.46
N GLY A 150 -0.58 19.71 8.05
CA GLY A 150 0.16 18.70 7.31
C GLY A 150 -0.73 17.82 6.42
N LEU A 151 -1.87 17.35 6.92
CA LEU A 151 -2.84 16.59 6.14
C LEU A 151 -3.45 17.42 5.00
N ILE A 152 -3.75 18.69 5.25
CA ILE A 152 -4.26 19.62 4.24
C ILE A 152 -3.16 19.87 3.18
N GLU A 153 -1.91 20.00 3.57
CA GLU A 153 -0.80 20.19 2.64
C GLU A 153 -0.58 18.93 1.77
N ALA A 154 -0.65 17.74 2.35
CA ALA A 154 -0.63 16.49 1.59
C ALA A 154 -1.74 16.47 0.53
N ARG A 155 -2.97 16.85 0.93
CA ARG A 155 -4.10 16.95 -0.01
C ARG A 155 -3.85 17.97 -1.11
N ARG A 156 -3.25 19.12 -0.77
CA ARG A 156 -2.90 20.15 -1.75
C ARG A 156 -1.92 19.63 -2.79
N VAL A 157 -0.87 18.94 -2.32
CA VAL A 157 0.15 18.34 -3.20
C VAL A 157 -0.48 17.28 -4.10
N MET A 158 -1.27 16.35 -3.55
CA MET A 158 -1.96 15.33 -4.36
C MET A 158 -2.91 15.92 -5.39
N ASN A 159 -3.63 17.00 -5.05
CA ASN A 159 -4.51 17.69 -6.01
C ASN A 159 -3.72 18.39 -7.13
N ALA A 160 -2.58 19.00 -6.79
CA ALA A 160 -1.72 19.62 -7.78
C ALA A 160 -1.05 18.59 -8.72
N LEU A 161 -0.82 17.38 -8.23
CA LEU A 161 -0.42 16.21 -9.03
C LEU A 161 -1.57 15.62 -9.85
N ARG A 162 -2.78 16.18 -9.75
CA ARG A 162 -3.99 15.73 -10.46
C ARG A 162 -4.38 14.28 -10.16
N LEU A 163 -4.04 13.80 -8.96
CA LEU A 163 -4.43 12.45 -8.52
C LEU A 163 -5.92 12.38 -8.20
N PRO A 164 -6.58 11.23 -8.42
CA PRO A 164 -7.98 11.01 -8.05
C PRO A 164 -8.26 11.41 -6.60
N THR A 165 -9.43 11.95 -6.35
CA THR A 165 -9.86 12.34 -4.99
C THR A 165 -10.47 11.19 -4.19
N GLN A 166 -10.87 10.13 -4.87
CA GLN A 166 -11.39 8.88 -4.28
C GLN A 166 -10.25 7.88 -4.07
N GLY A 167 -10.41 6.96 -3.14
CA GLY A 167 -9.43 5.92 -2.85
C GLY A 167 -8.12 6.44 -2.25
N ARG A 168 -8.15 7.57 -1.55
CA ARG A 168 -6.97 8.11 -0.86
C ARG A 168 -6.88 7.54 0.54
N THR A 169 -5.74 6.97 0.86
CA THR A 169 -5.43 6.39 2.17
C THR A 169 -4.16 7.04 2.72
N ILE A 170 -4.11 7.21 4.02
CA ILE A 170 -2.88 7.57 4.73
C ILE A 170 -2.53 6.45 5.69
N LEU A 171 -1.34 5.89 5.53
CA LEU A 171 -0.71 5.02 6.52
C LEU A 171 -0.06 5.90 7.57
N LEU A 172 -0.39 5.69 8.83
CA LEU A 172 0.10 6.47 9.95
C LEU A 172 1.05 5.65 10.80
N GLY A 173 2.21 6.21 11.15
CA GLY A 173 3.06 5.71 12.21
C GLY A 173 2.45 5.99 13.60
N THR A 174 2.96 5.33 14.62
CA THR A 174 2.38 5.36 15.98
C THR A 174 2.41 6.76 16.62
N ASN A 175 3.45 7.58 16.35
CA ASN A 175 3.52 8.95 16.85
C ASN A 175 2.48 9.87 16.15
N TRP A 176 2.16 9.59 14.88
CA TRP A 176 1.10 10.28 14.16
C TRP A 176 -0.28 9.99 14.75
N GLU A 177 -0.55 8.73 15.08
CA GLU A 177 -1.79 8.32 15.75
C GLU A 177 -1.92 9.01 17.11
N ALA A 178 -0.88 8.95 17.94
CA ALA A 178 -0.85 9.59 19.25
C ALA A 178 -1.08 11.10 19.16
N ALA A 179 -0.43 11.78 18.22
CA ALA A 179 -0.60 13.22 18.00
C ALA A 179 -2.01 13.57 17.50
N ALA A 180 -2.59 12.72 16.63
CA ALA A 180 -3.96 12.90 16.14
C ALA A 180 -5.00 12.74 17.24
N LEU A 181 -4.84 11.74 18.12
CA LEU A 181 -5.72 11.52 19.27
C LEU A 181 -5.58 12.64 20.33
N ASN A 182 -4.42 13.26 20.42
CA ASN A 182 -4.16 14.36 21.35
C ASN A 182 -4.60 15.73 20.81
N ASP A 183 -4.98 15.87 19.53
CA ASP A 183 -5.47 17.15 18.98
C ASP A 183 -6.94 17.39 19.40
N PRO A 184 -7.22 18.39 20.28
CA PRO A 184 -8.56 18.68 20.75
C PRO A 184 -9.55 18.99 19.59
N LYS A 185 -9.04 19.50 18.47
CA LYS A 185 -9.88 19.84 17.31
C LYS A 185 -10.36 18.60 16.54
N LEU A 186 -9.75 17.46 16.76
CA LEU A 186 -10.14 16.19 16.15
C LEU A 186 -10.97 15.31 17.10
N THR A 187 -10.86 15.52 18.41
CA THR A 187 -11.44 14.63 19.44
C THR A 187 -12.63 15.24 20.19
N LEU A 188 -12.76 16.57 20.22
CA LEU A 188 -13.88 17.22 20.92
C LEU A 188 -15.19 17.14 20.14
N ALA A 189 -16.27 16.77 20.80
CA ALA A 189 -17.61 16.58 20.23
C ALA A 189 -18.15 17.82 19.51
N HIS A 190 -17.90 19.02 20.04
CA HIS A 190 -18.35 20.27 19.41
C HIS A 190 -17.65 20.60 18.09
N ASN A 191 -16.50 19.97 17.81
CA ASN A 191 -15.77 20.15 16.56
C ASN A 191 -16.10 19.10 15.50
N VAL A 192 -16.40 17.86 15.90
CA VAL A 192 -16.54 16.70 15.00
C VAL A 192 -17.89 15.99 15.08
N GLY A 193 -18.72 16.39 16.04
CA GLY A 193 -20.01 15.74 16.34
C GLY A 193 -19.88 14.58 17.32
N ASP A 194 -20.98 14.33 18.06
CA ASP A 194 -20.98 13.40 19.20
C ASP A 194 -20.57 11.96 18.82
N ASN A 195 -21.07 11.45 17.69
CA ASN A 195 -20.78 10.07 17.27
C ASN A 195 -19.31 9.84 16.91
N GLN A 196 -18.68 10.81 16.24
CA GLN A 196 -17.26 10.69 15.85
C GLN A 196 -16.33 10.89 17.05
N ALA A 197 -16.65 11.83 17.94
CA ALA A 197 -15.90 12.04 19.18
C ALA A 197 -15.98 10.81 20.11
N GLU A 198 -17.15 10.21 20.27
CA GLU A 198 -17.32 9.00 21.06
C GLU A 198 -16.53 7.82 20.49
N THR A 199 -16.54 7.65 19.15
CA THR A 199 -15.77 6.60 18.47
C THR A 199 -14.27 6.83 18.62
N ALA A 200 -13.77 8.05 18.45
CA ALA A 200 -12.36 8.36 18.62
C ALA A 200 -11.88 8.13 20.06
N LEU A 201 -12.71 8.52 21.06
CA LEU A 201 -12.37 8.36 22.49
C LEU A 201 -12.44 6.91 22.96
N ARG A 202 -13.37 6.10 22.43
CA ARG A 202 -13.58 4.72 22.90
C ARG A 202 -12.75 3.70 22.13
N THR A 203 -12.65 3.83 20.82
CA THR A 203 -12.03 2.83 19.93
C THR A 203 -10.73 3.28 19.31
N ALA A 204 -10.29 4.53 19.57
CA ALA A 204 -9.13 5.16 18.92
C ALA A 204 -9.20 5.12 17.38
N SER A 205 -10.40 5.01 16.81
CA SER A 205 -10.61 5.00 15.37
C SER A 205 -10.75 6.41 14.83
N LEU A 206 -9.79 6.83 14.00
CA LEU A 206 -9.78 8.16 13.38
C LEU A 206 -10.66 8.23 12.12
N GLY A 207 -11.09 7.09 11.58
CA GLY A 207 -11.99 7.00 10.41
C GLY A 207 -11.46 7.73 9.17
N THR A 208 -12.32 8.55 8.55
CA THR A 208 -11.95 9.36 7.37
C THR A 208 -11.78 10.83 7.75
N LEU A 209 -10.63 11.42 7.42
CA LEU A 209 -10.32 12.81 7.71
C LEU A 209 -9.80 13.51 6.45
N PHE A 210 -10.33 14.71 6.15
CA PHE A 210 -9.95 15.50 4.96
C PHE A 210 -10.00 14.71 3.64
N GLY A 211 -10.87 13.68 3.55
CA GLY A 211 -11.01 12.84 2.37
C GLY A 211 -9.93 11.76 2.24
N PHE A 212 -9.22 11.46 3.32
CA PHE A 212 -8.32 10.33 3.45
C PHE A 212 -8.91 9.29 4.40
N ASN A 213 -8.76 8.02 4.06
CA ASN A 213 -8.96 6.93 4.99
C ASN A 213 -7.68 6.79 5.82
N LEU A 214 -7.79 6.89 7.14
CA LEU A 214 -6.65 6.80 8.06
C LEU A 214 -6.46 5.36 8.51
N VAL A 215 -5.29 4.81 8.28
CA VAL A 215 -4.92 3.43 8.64
C VAL A 215 -3.63 3.46 9.44
N VAL A 216 -3.65 2.90 10.64
CA VAL A 216 -2.46 2.82 11.50
C VAL A 216 -1.62 1.62 11.07
N ALA A 217 -0.37 1.88 10.72
CA ALA A 217 0.62 0.88 10.34
C ALA A 217 1.66 0.74 11.46
N GLN A 218 1.55 -0.34 12.25
CA GLN A 218 2.40 -0.54 13.44
C GLN A 218 3.89 -0.77 13.10
N GLU A 219 4.15 -1.31 11.90
CA GLU A 219 5.50 -1.59 11.41
C GLU A 219 6.15 -0.38 10.70
N LEU A 220 5.41 0.74 10.53
CA LEU A 220 5.94 1.96 9.94
C LEU A 220 6.81 2.71 10.96
N ASP A 221 7.83 3.46 10.48
CA ASP A 221 8.58 4.37 11.35
C ASP A 221 7.58 5.26 12.11
N PRO A 222 7.69 5.36 13.45
CA PRO A 222 6.72 6.09 14.26
C PRO A 222 6.46 7.54 13.81
N ASP A 223 7.47 8.22 13.27
CA ASP A 223 7.39 9.61 12.81
C ASP A 223 6.98 9.77 11.34
N ASP A 224 6.88 8.66 10.58
CA ASP A 224 6.52 8.70 9.19
C ASP A 224 5.02 8.47 8.99
N ALA A 225 4.48 9.08 7.95
CA ALA A 225 3.16 8.76 7.39
C ALA A 225 3.23 8.79 5.86
N ILE A 226 2.43 7.96 5.21
CA ILE A 226 2.42 7.84 3.75
C ILE A 226 1.01 8.08 3.24
N ALA A 227 0.81 9.22 2.56
CA ALA A 227 -0.44 9.52 1.85
C ALA A 227 -0.37 8.96 0.44
N MET A 228 -1.29 8.10 0.06
CA MET A 228 -1.28 7.39 -1.21
C MET A 228 -2.68 7.20 -1.79
N ILE A 229 -2.73 6.83 -3.07
CA ILE A 229 -3.93 6.27 -3.72
C ILE A 229 -3.79 4.74 -3.79
N ASP A 230 -4.90 4.02 -3.88
CA ASP A 230 -4.94 2.55 -3.89
C ASP A 230 -4.02 1.92 -4.96
N SER A 231 -3.85 2.62 -6.09
CA SER A 231 -3.01 2.15 -7.20
C SER A 231 -1.54 2.54 -7.10
N ALA A 232 -1.08 3.12 -5.97
CA ALA A 232 0.32 3.53 -5.79
C ALA A 232 1.27 2.34 -5.68
N PHE A 233 0.81 1.28 -5.00
CA PHE A 233 1.55 0.05 -4.81
C PHE A 233 0.75 -1.15 -5.30
N ILE A 234 1.45 -2.13 -5.84
CA ILE A 234 0.87 -3.41 -6.24
C ILE A 234 1.40 -4.47 -5.29
N PHE A 235 0.49 -5.26 -4.75
CA PHE A 235 0.77 -6.45 -3.95
C PHE A 235 0.29 -7.67 -4.71
N ALA A 236 1.21 -8.56 -5.03
CA ALA A 236 0.94 -9.80 -5.74
C ALA A 236 1.24 -11.00 -4.84
N THR A 237 0.31 -11.95 -4.77
CA THR A 237 0.52 -13.23 -4.10
C THR A 237 0.23 -14.38 -5.01
N GLY A 238 0.81 -15.54 -4.71
CA GLY A 238 0.57 -16.76 -5.45
C GLY A 238 0.84 -18.00 -4.61
N ALA A 239 -0.01 -19.02 -4.73
CA ALA A 239 0.22 -20.29 -4.07
C ALA A 239 0.96 -21.26 -5.01
N PRO A 240 2.09 -21.85 -4.57
CA PRO A 240 2.73 -22.93 -5.29
C PRO A 240 1.79 -24.13 -5.46
N ARG A 241 2.00 -24.95 -6.49
CA ARG A 241 1.22 -26.19 -6.67
C ARG A 241 1.55 -27.19 -5.57
N VAL A 242 0.54 -27.96 -5.16
CA VAL A 242 0.75 -29.09 -4.26
C VAL A 242 1.54 -30.18 -5.00
N PRO A 243 2.70 -30.64 -4.48
CA PRO A 243 3.46 -31.72 -5.06
C PRO A 243 2.67 -33.03 -5.02
N ARG A 244 2.79 -33.85 -6.05
CA ARG A 244 2.08 -35.16 -6.12
C ARG A 244 2.51 -36.16 -5.05
N SER A 245 3.70 -35.98 -4.50
CA SER A 245 4.26 -36.84 -3.45
C SER A 245 3.67 -36.59 -2.06
N VAL A 246 3.02 -35.45 -1.85
CA VAL A 246 2.41 -35.07 -0.57
C VAL A 246 0.95 -35.53 -0.58
N ALA A 247 0.61 -36.41 0.33
CA ALA A 247 -0.72 -36.99 0.43
C ALA A 247 -1.75 -36.00 1.00
N PHE A 248 -1.31 -35.06 1.84
CA PHE A 248 -2.17 -34.12 2.54
C PHE A 248 -1.70 -32.69 2.29
N GLY A 249 -2.37 -32.00 1.37
CA GLY A 249 -2.06 -30.63 1.04
C GLY A 249 -3.14 -29.99 0.17
N ALA A 250 -3.29 -28.68 0.32
CA ALA A 250 -4.23 -27.89 -0.47
C ALA A 250 -3.70 -26.47 -0.72
N THR A 251 -4.21 -25.86 -1.76
CA THR A 251 -4.03 -24.43 -2.05
C THR A 251 -5.37 -23.74 -1.97
N ALA A 252 -5.40 -22.58 -1.40
CA ALA A 252 -6.59 -21.72 -1.38
C ALA A 252 -6.20 -20.27 -1.67
N ALA A 253 -7.16 -19.51 -2.19
CA ALA A 253 -7.04 -18.08 -2.39
C ALA A 253 -8.32 -17.39 -1.92
N HIS A 254 -8.16 -16.25 -1.26
CA HIS A 254 -9.27 -15.41 -0.83
C HIS A 254 -8.90 -13.95 -1.06
N ASN A 255 -9.78 -13.21 -1.72
CA ASN A 255 -9.66 -11.78 -1.97
C ASN A 255 -8.26 -11.32 -2.45
N GLY A 256 -7.66 -12.07 -3.38
CA GLY A 256 -6.34 -11.77 -3.95
C GLY A 256 -5.15 -12.20 -3.10
N VAL A 257 -5.38 -12.89 -1.97
CA VAL A 257 -4.32 -13.50 -1.15
C VAL A 257 -4.39 -15.01 -1.33
N ALA A 258 -3.30 -15.62 -1.75
CA ALA A 258 -3.20 -17.05 -1.99
C ALA A 258 -2.24 -17.72 -1.01
N LEU A 259 -2.56 -18.92 -0.57
CA LEU A 259 -1.81 -19.68 0.42
C LEU A 259 -1.80 -21.16 0.04
N ARG A 260 -0.69 -21.85 0.27
CA ARG A 260 -0.59 -23.31 0.19
C ARG A 260 -0.31 -23.88 1.58
N TRP A 261 -0.99 -24.96 1.93
CA TRP A 261 -0.72 -25.76 3.09
C TRP A 261 -0.31 -27.17 2.70
N LEU A 262 0.74 -27.69 3.32
CA LEU A 262 1.23 -29.06 3.18
C LEU A 262 1.41 -29.66 4.54
N ARG A 263 1.03 -30.95 4.67
CA ARG A 263 1.32 -31.76 5.86
C ARG A 263 1.93 -33.07 5.39
N ASP A 264 3.03 -33.44 5.99
CA ASP A 264 3.79 -34.65 5.66
C ASP A 264 4.41 -35.25 6.92
N TYR A 265 4.75 -36.53 6.86
CA TYR A 265 5.43 -37.24 7.93
C TYR A 265 6.84 -37.62 7.47
N ASP A 266 7.85 -37.22 8.22
CA ASP A 266 9.23 -37.54 7.93
C ASP A 266 9.66 -38.84 8.64
N LEU A 267 9.76 -39.92 7.86
CA LEU A 267 10.17 -41.25 8.35
C LEU A 267 11.61 -41.28 8.89
N ARG A 268 12.46 -40.31 8.55
CA ARG A 268 13.85 -40.29 9.01
C ARG A 268 13.99 -39.80 10.45
N TYR A 269 13.12 -38.87 10.81
CA TYR A 269 13.18 -38.21 12.10
C TYR A 269 11.95 -38.51 12.99
N THR A 270 11.00 -39.34 12.49
CA THR A 270 9.72 -39.66 13.16
C THR A 270 9.00 -38.44 13.66
N THR A 271 8.79 -37.49 12.73
CA THR A 271 8.16 -36.19 12.99
C THR A 271 7.06 -35.90 11.99
N GLU A 272 5.96 -35.33 12.46
CA GLU A 272 4.96 -34.70 11.59
C GLU A 272 5.36 -33.26 11.29
N ARG A 273 5.22 -32.85 10.02
CA ARG A 273 5.57 -31.51 9.56
C ARG A 273 4.36 -30.81 8.92
N SER A 274 4.18 -29.56 9.28
CA SER A 274 3.22 -28.66 8.65
C SER A 274 3.94 -27.46 8.04
N LEU A 275 3.63 -27.15 6.81
CA LEU A 275 4.20 -26.02 6.07
C LEU A 275 3.10 -25.20 5.45
N PHE A 276 3.01 -23.93 5.81
CA PHE A 276 2.29 -22.91 5.06
C PHE A 276 3.27 -22.07 4.27
N ASN A 277 2.93 -21.74 3.01
CA ASN A 277 3.75 -20.83 2.23
C ASN A 277 2.95 -20.10 1.14
N THR A 278 3.49 -18.94 0.73
CA THR A 278 2.97 -18.14 -0.36
C THR A 278 4.08 -17.39 -1.08
N TYR A 279 3.96 -17.25 -2.40
CA TYR A 279 4.79 -16.34 -3.17
C TYR A 279 4.34 -14.89 -2.95
N LYS A 280 5.28 -13.98 -2.92
CA LYS A 280 5.02 -12.55 -2.72
C LYS A 280 5.74 -11.70 -3.75
N GLY A 281 5.10 -10.63 -4.16
CA GLY A 281 5.69 -9.60 -5.02
C GLY A 281 5.14 -8.22 -4.63
N PHE A 282 6.02 -7.23 -4.58
CA PHE A 282 5.65 -5.84 -4.34
C PHE A 282 6.23 -4.96 -5.44
N ARG A 283 5.46 -3.97 -5.90
CA ARG A 283 5.93 -3.02 -6.90
C ARG A 283 5.31 -1.64 -6.70
N THR A 284 6.14 -0.61 -6.85
CA THR A 284 5.68 0.79 -6.94
C THR A 284 5.25 1.10 -8.37
N VAL A 285 4.17 1.87 -8.52
CA VAL A 285 3.64 2.28 -9.83
C VAL A 285 4.13 3.70 -10.14
N THR A 286 4.92 3.83 -11.19
CA THR A 286 5.43 5.11 -11.68
C THR A 286 4.56 5.62 -12.83
N ASP A 287 4.42 6.93 -12.96
CA ASP A 287 3.64 7.57 -14.02
C ASP A 287 4.48 8.56 -14.84
N ILE A 288 4.11 8.72 -16.12
CA ILE A 288 4.55 9.83 -16.96
C ILE A 288 3.58 10.98 -16.74
N MET A 289 4.10 12.19 -16.50
CA MET A 289 3.29 13.36 -16.21
C MET A 289 2.99 14.18 -17.45
N LEU A 290 1.83 14.85 -17.45
CA LEU A 290 1.47 15.89 -18.42
C LEU A 290 1.86 17.27 -17.89
N GLY A 291 2.68 17.98 -18.65
CA GLY A 291 3.03 19.36 -18.41
C GLY A 291 2.31 20.33 -19.35
N GLN A 292 2.43 21.63 -19.05
CA GLN A 292 2.07 22.72 -19.94
C GLN A 292 3.28 23.63 -20.09
N ASN A 293 3.62 23.96 -21.35
CA ASN A 293 4.66 24.93 -21.65
C ASN A 293 4.21 26.38 -21.35
N ALA A 294 5.05 27.37 -21.62
CA ALA A 294 4.75 28.78 -21.37
C ALA A 294 3.61 29.29 -22.27
N GLU A 295 3.43 28.69 -23.42
CA GLU A 295 2.40 28.99 -24.41
C GLU A 295 1.05 28.28 -24.14
N GLY A 296 0.97 27.51 -23.05
CA GLY A 296 -0.24 26.78 -22.64
C GLY A 296 -0.46 25.46 -23.36
N GLN A 297 0.48 25.03 -24.24
CA GLN A 297 0.38 23.76 -24.94
C GLN A 297 0.74 22.59 -24.00
N ALA A 298 -0.01 21.52 -24.09
CA ALA A 298 0.27 20.32 -23.32
C ALA A 298 1.42 19.53 -23.94
N PHE A 299 2.32 19.02 -23.10
CA PHE A 299 3.37 18.09 -23.49
C PHE A 299 3.43 16.89 -22.54
N VAL A 300 3.91 15.77 -23.04
CA VAL A 300 4.12 14.54 -22.24
C VAL A 300 5.55 14.56 -21.73
N GLY A 301 5.72 14.27 -20.43
CA GLY A 301 7.05 14.14 -19.83
C GLY A 301 7.86 12.98 -20.42
N GLU A 302 9.16 13.06 -20.33
CA GLU A 302 10.06 12.02 -20.82
C GLU A 302 10.35 10.94 -19.77
N TYR A 303 10.25 11.30 -18.50
CA TYR A 303 10.65 10.44 -17.37
C TYR A 303 9.45 9.91 -16.59
N GLU A 304 9.69 8.77 -15.98
CA GLU A 304 8.75 8.16 -15.04
C GLU A 304 8.99 8.68 -13.64
N HIS A 305 7.92 9.09 -12.96
CA HIS A 305 7.96 9.60 -11.60
C HIS A 305 7.03 8.82 -10.69
N PHE A 306 7.47 8.56 -9.46
CA PHE A 306 6.60 8.03 -8.41
C PHE A 306 5.85 9.19 -7.76
N VAL A 307 4.65 9.47 -8.26
CA VAL A 307 3.79 10.59 -7.82
C VAL A 307 2.52 10.15 -7.12
N ARG A 308 2.22 8.84 -7.10
CA ARG A 308 0.98 8.28 -6.52
C ARG A 308 0.97 8.24 -5.00
N ALA A 309 2.10 8.49 -4.37
CA ALA A 309 2.20 8.61 -2.93
C ALA A 309 3.13 9.76 -2.51
N ILE A 310 2.92 10.26 -1.31
CA ILE A 310 3.65 11.36 -0.70
C ILE A 310 4.05 10.94 0.71
N LYS A 311 5.30 11.17 1.08
CA LYS A 311 5.79 10.95 2.43
C LYS A 311 5.55 12.18 3.31
N LEU A 312 5.02 11.97 4.51
CA LEU A 312 4.95 12.99 5.56
C LEU A 312 5.84 12.55 6.71
N ARG A 313 6.52 13.50 7.35
CA ARG A 313 7.38 13.19 8.49
C ARG A 313 7.17 14.19 9.61
N LEU A 314 6.92 13.69 10.82
CA LEU A 314 6.82 14.54 12.01
C LEU A 314 8.16 15.16 12.31
N ASN A 315 8.14 16.47 12.63
CA ASN A 315 9.31 17.29 12.93
C ASN A 315 10.45 17.19 11.88
N GLY A 316 10.10 16.76 10.66
CA GLY A 316 11.02 16.62 9.53
C GLY A 316 11.09 17.88 8.67
N THR A 317 11.97 17.86 7.68
CA THR A 317 12.11 18.93 6.67
C THR A 317 11.30 18.56 5.41
N SER A 318 10.62 19.54 4.83
CA SER A 318 9.95 19.36 3.55
C SER A 318 10.98 19.28 2.41
N VAL A 319 10.88 18.24 1.57
CA VAL A 319 11.72 18.04 0.39
C VAL A 319 10.81 18.01 -0.84
N PHE A 320 10.97 18.98 -1.70
CA PHE A 320 10.24 19.10 -2.96
C PHE A 320 11.21 19.18 -4.12
N PRO A 321 10.88 18.61 -5.28
CA PRO A 321 11.70 18.74 -6.47
C PRO A 321 11.96 20.19 -6.82
N ALA A 322 13.23 20.54 -7.00
CA ALA A 322 13.66 21.88 -7.34
C ALA A 322 14.46 21.87 -8.65
N LYS A 323 14.43 23.00 -9.37
CA LYS A 323 15.25 23.14 -10.57
C LYS A 323 16.73 23.17 -10.23
N ASN A 324 17.48 22.21 -10.72
CA ASN A 324 18.91 22.04 -10.51
C ASN A 324 19.67 22.24 -11.83
N SER A 325 20.86 22.84 -11.78
CA SER A 325 21.73 23.05 -12.96
C SER A 325 22.54 21.82 -13.41
N GLY A 326 22.27 20.64 -12.82
CA GLY A 326 23.03 19.44 -13.13
C GLY A 326 22.47 18.68 -14.34
N THR A 327 23.37 17.94 -15.01
CA THR A 327 23.07 17.14 -16.21
C THR A 327 22.85 15.66 -15.94
N SER A 328 22.94 15.17 -14.67
CA SER A 328 22.67 13.78 -14.33
C SER A 328 21.21 13.44 -14.58
N GLU A 329 20.92 12.16 -14.84
CA GLU A 329 19.57 11.68 -15.17
C GLU A 329 18.57 11.97 -14.05
N ASP A 330 18.98 11.79 -12.77
CA ASP A 330 18.14 12.09 -11.62
C ASP A 330 17.79 13.58 -11.53
N LYS A 331 18.75 14.47 -11.82
CA LYS A 331 18.51 15.91 -11.86
C LYS A 331 17.61 16.34 -13.02
N LYS A 332 17.67 15.63 -14.17
CA LYS A 332 16.72 15.86 -15.26
C LYS A 332 15.31 15.47 -14.86
N LYS A 333 15.15 14.34 -14.17
CA LYS A 333 13.85 13.90 -13.60
C LYS A 333 13.30 14.92 -12.62
N GLU A 334 14.12 15.39 -11.66
CA GLU A 334 13.72 16.45 -10.72
C GLU A 334 13.33 17.75 -11.43
N ASN A 335 14.08 18.18 -12.41
CA ASN A 335 13.78 19.39 -13.20
C ASN A 335 12.48 19.27 -13.97
N GLU A 336 12.19 18.11 -14.55
CA GLU A 336 10.95 17.83 -15.25
C GLU A 336 9.75 17.97 -14.32
N ILE A 337 9.74 17.25 -13.20
CA ILE A 337 8.63 17.28 -12.23
C ILE A 337 8.46 18.68 -11.61
N ALA A 338 9.56 19.39 -11.31
CA ALA A 338 9.52 20.77 -10.80
C ALA A 338 8.93 21.74 -11.83
N THR A 339 9.21 21.53 -13.12
CA THR A 339 8.68 22.37 -14.21
C THR A 339 7.20 22.11 -14.44
N ILE A 340 6.78 20.84 -14.39
CA ILE A 340 5.38 20.43 -14.61
C ILE A 340 4.49 20.89 -13.45
N THR A 341 4.90 20.66 -12.22
CA THR A 341 4.04 20.88 -11.04
C THR A 341 4.10 22.30 -10.51
N LYS A 342 5.28 22.95 -10.61
CA LYS A 342 5.55 24.29 -10.06
C LYS A 342 5.20 24.38 -8.56
N LEU A 343 5.29 23.26 -7.83
CA LEU A 343 4.94 23.16 -6.43
C LEU A 343 6.09 23.67 -5.55
N LEU A 344 5.75 24.54 -4.61
CA LEU A 344 6.65 24.96 -3.55
C LEU A 344 6.12 24.44 -2.22
N PRO A 345 7.00 24.04 -1.28
CA PRO A 345 6.60 23.62 0.05
C PRO A 345 5.95 24.80 0.80
N ARG A 346 4.89 24.52 1.54
CA ARG A 346 4.36 25.43 2.54
C ARG A 346 5.02 25.11 3.88
N ASP A 347 5.27 26.12 4.68
CA ASP A 347 5.86 25.93 5.99
C ASP A 347 4.81 25.41 6.98
N VAL A 348 4.79 24.11 7.15
CA VAL A 348 4.04 23.39 8.18
C VAL A 348 4.95 22.67 9.16
N SER A 349 6.27 22.81 8.98
CA SER A 349 7.29 22.16 9.78
C SER A 349 7.69 22.97 11.05
N THR A 350 7.34 24.26 11.09
CA THR A 350 7.61 25.12 12.25
C THR A 350 6.48 25.11 13.27
N ALA A 351 6.80 25.32 14.54
CA ALA A 351 5.81 25.50 15.59
C ALA A 351 4.86 26.68 15.27
N PRO A 352 3.58 26.62 15.66
CA PRO A 352 2.70 27.78 15.53
C PRO A 352 3.27 28.96 16.32
N SER A 353 3.33 30.15 15.70
CA SER A 353 3.76 31.35 16.40
C SER A 353 2.80 31.64 17.56
N THR A 354 3.33 31.76 18.77
CA THR A 354 2.59 32.08 20.01
C THR A 354 1.98 33.48 20.01
N ASN A 355 2.18 34.28 18.95
CA ASN A 355 1.75 35.67 18.84
C ASN A 355 0.52 35.92 17.97
N ALA A 356 -0.37 34.95 17.79
CA ALA A 356 -1.70 35.28 17.28
C ALA A 356 -2.53 35.82 18.45
N PRO A 357 -3.02 37.08 18.41
CA PRO A 357 -3.91 37.58 19.45
C PRO A 357 -5.17 36.70 19.43
N GLU A 358 -5.49 36.14 20.58
CA GLU A 358 -6.81 35.57 20.82
C GLU A 358 -7.81 36.73 20.65
N THR A 359 -8.53 36.73 19.54
CA THR A 359 -9.72 37.59 19.42
C THR A 359 -10.71 37.13 20.48
N PRO A 360 -11.07 37.97 21.48
CA PRO A 360 -12.09 37.57 22.42
C PRO A 360 -13.41 37.43 21.66
N GLU A 361 -13.98 36.26 21.73
CA GLU A 361 -15.35 36.00 21.27
C GLU A 361 -16.31 36.85 22.13
N ALA A 362 -17.03 37.76 21.46
CA ALA A 362 -18.16 38.51 22.02
C ALA A 362 -19.43 37.66 21.85
#